data_a977ece1522d471e50c48e89b5b9fba3
#
_entry.id   a977ece1522d471e50c48e89b5b9fba3
#
_cell.length_a   1.000
_cell.length_b   1.000
_cell.length_c   1.000
_cell.angle_alpha   90.00
_cell.angle_beta   90.00
_cell.angle_gamma   90.00
#
_symmetry.space_group_name_H-M   'P 1'
#
loop_
_entity.id
_entity.type
_entity.pdbx_description
1 polymer ?
#
loop_
_entity_poly.entity_id
_entity_poly.type
_entity_poly.pdbx_seq_one_letter_code
_entity_poly.pdbx_strand_id
1 'polypeptide(L)'
;MAKTTTTQKEPVRLREKKLSNGNVSLYLDICRNGRRHKEYLKLYLIDAKTPLEREQNRQTLATAQAVKSKRLIEIQNGEYTFTRQFKENTPFLEYYRKMVEERRKNPESQGNWGNWRSCLRYLEIYCDEKTTFREVTPEFITGFKEFLNNVEKDTHKRVGPRRERDTFQGLSQNSKVSYFNKLRACINQAYDDQIIPVNPLRGIEGFKEEEVKRDYLTLDEVKKLAAKLFVPLSWSSVLFHG
;
A
#
# COMPACT_ATOMS: atom_id res chain seq x y z
N MET A 1 18.23 -52.79 -11.99
CA MET A 1 17.48 -51.62 -11.46
C MET A 1 18.41 -50.39 -11.48
N ALA A 2 18.22 -49.48 -12.44
CA ALA A 2 19.04 -48.27 -12.58
C ALA A 2 18.58 -47.24 -11.53
N LYS A 3 19.48 -46.88 -10.60
CA LYS A 3 19.28 -45.79 -9.67
C LYS A 3 19.38 -44.48 -10.44
N THR A 4 18.24 -43.80 -10.69
CA THR A 4 18.19 -42.45 -11.22
C THR A 4 18.66 -41.53 -10.11
N THR A 5 19.93 -41.16 -10.13
CA THR A 5 20.49 -40.09 -9.28
C THR A 5 19.88 -38.79 -9.73
N THR A 6 18.84 -38.33 -9.03
CA THR A 6 18.27 -37.00 -9.21
C THR A 6 19.32 -35.99 -8.72
N THR A 7 20.13 -35.46 -9.63
CA THR A 7 21.08 -34.40 -9.32
C THR A 7 20.28 -33.20 -8.87
N GLN A 8 20.26 -32.91 -7.57
CA GLN A 8 19.65 -31.70 -7.04
C GLN A 8 20.30 -30.49 -7.72
N LYS A 9 19.54 -29.78 -8.53
CA LYS A 9 20.03 -28.61 -9.24
C LYS A 9 20.39 -27.54 -8.21
N GLU A 10 21.65 -27.10 -8.24
CA GLU A 10 22.18 -26.05 -7.38
C GLU A 10 21.25 -24.81 -7.41
N PRO A 11 20.76 -24.32 -6.24
CA PRO A 11 19.73 -23.28 -6.20
C PRO A 11 20.24 -21.91 -6.66
N VAL A 12 21.57 -21.67 -6.63
CA VAL A 12 22.21 -20.41 -7.06
C VAL A 12 23.30 -20.72 -8.07
N ARG A 13 23.20 -20.13 -9.26
CA ARG A 13 24.20 -20.29 -10.33
C ARG A 13 24.73 -18.93 -10.73
N LEU A 14 26.05 -18.78 -10.77
CA LEU A 14 26.71 -17.63 -11.41
C LEU A 14 26.59 -17.78 -12.92
N ARG A 15 26.14 -16.76 -13.61
CA ARG A 15 25.97 -16.74 -15.06
C ARG A 15 26.51 -15.43 -15.64
N GLU A 16 26.78 -15.48 -16.92
CA GLU A 16 27.37 -14.42 -17.73
C GLU A 16 26.38 -13.94 -18.79
N LYS A 17 26.38 -12.63 -19.05
CA LYS A 17 25.64 -12.00 -20.13
C LYS A 17 26.56 -11.06 -20.91
N LYS A 18 26.80 -11.35 -22.17
CA LYS A 18 27.54 -10.46 -23.07
C LYS A 18 26.78 -9.16 -23.28
N LEU A 19 27.50 -8.04 -23.22
CA LEU A 19 27.00 -6.69 -23.47
C LEU A 19 27.43 -6.23 -24.88
N SER A 20 26.76 -5.24 -25.42
CA SER A 20 27.06 -4.66 -26.73
C SER A 20 28.43 -4.00 -26.83
N ASN A 21 29.01 -3.58 -25.70
CA ASN A 21 30.36 -2.98 -25.62
C ASN A 21 31.50 -4.00 -25.49
N GLY A 22 31.22 -5.30 -25.68
CA GLY A 22 32.20 -6.39 -25.57
C GLY A 22 32.47 -6.90 -24.16
N ASN A 23 32.03 -6.20 -23.12
CA ASN A 23 32.12 -6.64 -21.73
C ASN A 23 31.10 -7.73 -21.39
N VAL A 24 31.37 -8.45 -20.31
CA VAL A 24 30.44 -9.49 -19.80
C VAL A 24 29.91 -9.09 -18.42
N SER A 25 28.61 -8.97 -18.29
CA SER A 25 27.93 -8.72 -17.01
C SER A 25 27.72 -10.04 -16.27
N LEU A 26 28.05 -10.05 -14.98
CA LEU A 26 27.83 -11.20 -14.10
C LEU A 26 26.51 -11.08 -13.35
N TYR A 27 25.77 -12.18 -13.27
CA TYR A 27 24.53 -12.26 -12.51
C TYR A 27 24.34 -13.62 -11.86
N LEU A 28 23.61 -13.66 -10.76
CA LEU A 28 23.17 -14.90 -10.12
C LEU A 28 21.81 -15.30 -10.68
N ASP A 29 21.67 -16.55 -11.05
CA ASP A 29 20.43 -17.20 -11.46
C ASP A 29 19.96 -18.07 -10.29
N ILE A 30 18.97 -17.57 -9.54
CA ILE A 30 18.50 -18.15 -8.29
C ILE A 30 17.16 -18.82 -8.52
N CYS A 31 17.07 -20.10 -8.15
CA CYS A 31 15.82 -20.88 -8.25
C CYS A 31 15.46 -21.45 -6.87
N ARG A 32 14.28 -21.04 -6.34
CA ARG A 32 13.76 -21.53 -5.07
C ARG A 32 12.24 -21.69 -5.16
N ASN A 33 11.71 -22.80 -4.64
CA ASN A 33 10.27 -23.07 -4.58
C ASN A 33 9.55 -22.87 -5.93
N GLY A 34 10.17 -23.29 -7.03
CA GLY A 34 9.61 -23.14 -8.39
C GLY A 34 9.69 -21.73 -8.98
N ARG A 35 10.15 -20.75 -8.22
CA ARG A 35 10.37 -19.38 -8.69
C ARG A 35 11.82 -19.16 -9.08
N ARG A 36 12.03 -18.44 -10.19
CA ARG A 36 13.36 -18.11 -10.72
C ARG A 36 13.56 -16.59 -10.74
N HIS A 37 14.72 -16.15 -10.25
CA HIS A 37 15.12 -14.76 -10.20
C HIS A 37 16.54 -14.56 -10.70
N LYS A 38 16.79 -13.42 -11.38
CA LYS A 38 18.11 -13.00 -11.83
C LYS A 38 18.56 -11.80 -11.01
N GLU A 39 19.63 -11.96 -10.22
CA GLU A 39 20.26 -10.90 -9.46
C GLU A 39 21.51 -10.42 -10.19
N TYR A 40 21.48 -9.21 -10.76
CA TYR A 40 22.64 -8.61 -11.44
C TYR A 40 23.58 -8.04 -10.40
N LEU A 41 24.85 -8.52 -10.42
CA LEU A 41 25.87 -8.15 -9.42
C LEU A 41 26.50 -6.79 -9.67
N LYS A 42 26.27 -6.16 -10.83
CA LYS A 42 26.99 -4.96 -11.31
C LYS A 42 28.51 -5.17 -11.39
N LEU A 43 28.94 -6.41 -11.53
CA LEU A 43 30.30 -6.83 -11.77
C LEU A 43 30.47 -7.16 -13.25
N TYR A 44 31.53 -6.69 -13.85
CA TYR A 44 31.77 -6.82 -15.29
C TYR A 44 33.14 -7.41 -15.55
N LEU A 45 33.25 -8.36 -16.48
CA LEU A 45 34.49 -8.83 -17.04
C LEU A 45 34.77 -8.03 -18.31
N ILE A 46 35.99 -7.57 -18.45
CA ILE A 46 36.50 -6.85 -19.63
C ILE A 46 37.18 -7.80 -20.61
N ASP A 47 37.29 -7.43 -21.89
CA ASP A 47 38.09 -8.16 -22.89
C ASP A 47 39.58 -7.99 -22.57
N ALA A 48 40.12 -8.90 -21.76
CA ALA A 48 41.43 -8.80 -21.16
C ALA A 48 42.55 -9.11 -22.20
N LYS A 49 43.27 -8.10 -22.60
CA LYS A 49 44.43 -8.18 -23.52
C LYS A 49 45.74 -8.22 -22.77
N THR A 50 45.81 -7.59 -21.61
CA THR A 50 47.03 -7.49 -20.79
C THR A 50 47.02 -8.46 -19.60
N PRO A 51 48.20 -8.83 -19.03
CA PRO A 51 48.22 -9.64 -17.80
C PRO A 51 47.52 -8.99 -16.61
N LEU A 52 47.59 -7.66 -16.51
CA LEU A 52 46.93 -6.89 -15.45
C LEU A 52 45.40 -6.99 -15.55
N GLU A 53 44.82 -6.87 -16.74
CA GLU A 53 43.39 -7.01 -16.99
C GLU A 53 42.87 -8.43 -16.70
N ARG A 54 43.70 -9.46 -16.99
CA ARG A 54 43.37 -10.85 -16.63
C ARG A 54 43.29 -11.03 -15.13
N GLU A 55 44.22 -10.41 -14.38
CA GLU A 55 44.24 -10.45 -12.93
C GLU A 55 43.00 -9.72 -12.37
N GLN A 56 42.60 -8.56 -12.93
CA GLN A 56 41.40 -7.83 -12.57
C GLN A 56 40.12 -8.68 -12.80
N ASN A 57 40.02 -9.35 -13.93
CA ASN A 57 38.92 -10.27 -14.23
C ASN A 57 38.88 -11.43 -13.22
N ARG A 58 40.06 -11.97 -12.83
CA ARG A 58 40.15 -13.03 -11.82
C ARG A 58 39.64 -12.57 -10.47
N GLN A 59 39.98 -11.37 -10.02
CA GLN A 59 39.51 -10.78 -8.78
C GLN A 59 37.96 -10.51 -8.82
N THR A 60 37.49 -10.03 -9.96
CA THR A 60 36.05 -9.81 -10.19
C THR A 60 35.25 -11.12 -10.12
N LEU A 61 35.77 -12.20 -10.71
CA LEU A 61 35.16 -13.54 -10.63
C LEU A 61 35.19 -14.07 -9.19
N ALA A 62 36.30 -13.91 -8.47
CA ALA A 62 36.42 -14.31 -7.07
C ALA A 62 35.39 -13.59 -6.19
N THR A 63 35.19 -12.30 -6.40
CA THR A 63 34.17 -11.50 -5.73
C THR A 63 32.76 -12.01 -6.05
N ALA A 64 32.45 -12.29 -7.31
CA ALA A 64 31.18 -12.84 -7.73
C ALA A 64 30.90 -14.22 -7.10
N GLN A 65 31.91 -15.06 -6.96
CA GLN A 65 31.85 -16.36 -6.34
C GLN A 65 31.62 -16.26 -4.82
N ALA A 66 32.23 -15.28 -4.16
CA ALA A 66 31.99 -14.99 -2.74
C ALA A 66 30.55 -14.56 -2.49
N VAL A 67 29.99 -13.71 -3.37
CA VAL A 67 28.57 -13.30 -3.31
C VAL A 67 27.65 -14.50 -3.54
N LYS A 68 27.95 -15.39 -4.51
CA LYS A 68 27.23 -16.65 -4.72
C LYS A 68 27.19 -17.50 -3.45
N SER A 69 28.35 -17.70 -2.81
CA SER A 69 28.46 -18.50 -1.58
C SER A 69 27.65 -17.90 -0.44
N LYS A 70 27.67 -16.58 -0.28
CA LYS A 70 26.83 -15.87 0.70
C LYS A 70 25.34 -16.11 0.44
N ARG A 71 24.89 -16.00 -0.80
CA ARG A 71 23.48 -16.28 -1.17
C ARG A 71 23.08 -17.72 -0.91
N LEU A 72 23.98 -18.68 -1.11
CA LEU A 72 23.70 -20.10 -0.79
C LEU A 72 23.48 -20.28 0.72
N ILE A 73 24.31 -19.66 1.56
CA ILE A 73 24.17 -19.70 3.03
C ILE A 73 22.83 -19.08 3.46
N GLU A 74 22.51 -17.90 2.95
CA GLU A 74 21.24 -17.19 3.23
C GLU A 74 20.02 -18.05 2.84
N ILE A 75 20.09 -18.78 1.73
CA ILE A 75 19.03 -19.72 1.29
C ILE A 75 18.91 -20.90 2.25
N GLN A 76 20.03 -21.48 2.69
CA GLN A 76 20.04 -22.62 3.61
C GLN A 76 19.51 -22.21 4.99
N ASN A 77 19.85 -21.03 5.47
CA ASN A 77 19.36 -20.49 6.75
C ASN A 77 17.89 -20.02 6.69
N GLY A 78 17.27 -20.03 5.52
CA GLY A 78 15.91 -19.49 5.37
C GLY A 78 15.82 -17.97 5.34
N GLU A 79 16.95 -17.27 5.47
CA GLU A 79 17.07 -15.81 5.52
C GLU A 79 16.97 -15.16 4.12
N TYR A 80 17.20 -15.94 3.06
CA TYR A 80 17.14 -15.43 1.70
C TYR A 80 15.68 -15.22 1.28
N THR A 81 15.26 -14.00 1.33
CA THR A 81 14.12 -13.49 0.57
C THR A 81 14.64 -13.06 -0.80
N PHE A 82 13.89 -13.29 -1.89
CA PHE A 82 14.24 -12.81 -3.24
C PHE A 82 14.41 -11.29 -3.19
N THR A 83 15.57 -10.83 -2.77
CA THR A 83 15.77 -9.43 -2.36
C THR A 83 16.04 -8.55 -3.57
N ARG A 84 15.02 -7.98 -4.14
CA ARG A 84 15.07 -6.53 -4.33
C ARG A 84 15.17 -5.96 -2.90
N GLN A 85 16.05 -4.96 -2.68
CA GLN A 85 16.11 -4.28 -1.38
C GLN A 85 14.73 -3.64 -1.14
N PHE A 86 13.85 -4.37 -0.47
CA PHE A 86 12.57 -3.84 -0.05
C PHE A 86 12.84 -2.73 0.95
N LYS A 87 12.14 -1.65 0.79
CA LYS A 87 12.26 -0.50 1.68
C LYS A 87 11.32 -0.65 2.88
N GLU A 88 11.31 -1.85 3.50
CA GLU A 88 10.43 -2.16 4.62
C GLU A 88 10.58 -1.23 5.82
N ASN A 89 11.74 -0.58 5.95
CA ASN A 89 11.99 0.44 6.97
C ASN A 89 11.39 1.82 6.62
N THR A 90 10.67 1.94 5.49
CA THR A 90 9.95 3.18 5.15
C THR A 90 8.87 3.44 6.20
N PRO A 91 8.77 4.66 6.78
CA PRO A 91 7.71 5.00 7.71
C PRO A 91 6.33 4.89 7.03
N PHE A 92 5.45 4.10 7.64
CA PHE A 92 4.13 3.79 7.08
C PHE A 92 3.24 5.04 6.96
N LEU A 93 3.15 5.85 8.02
CA LEU A 93 2.31 7.06 8.02
C LEU A 93 2.80 8.11 7.03
N GLU A 94 4.12 8.27 6.86
CA GLU A 94 4.70 9.18 5.87
C GLU A 94 4.29 8.79 4.44
N TYR A 95 4.41 7.50 4.12
CA TYR A 95 3.97 6.98 2.83
C TYR A 95 2.46 7.18 2.62
N TYR A 96 1.65 6.91 3.65
CA TYR A 96 0.21 7.10 3.57
C TYR A 96 -0.15 8.58 3.35
N ARG A 97 0.50 9.52 4.04
CA ARG A 97 0.33 10.97 3.85
C ARG A 97 0.65 11.40 2.43
N LYS A 98 1.74 10.88 1.86
CA LYS A 98 2.09 11.14 0.45
C LYS A 98 0.96 10.72 -0.49
N MET A 99 0.39 9.54 -0.27
CA MET A 99 -0.76 9.07 -1.06
C MET A 99 -2.00 9.97 -0.89
N VAL A 100 -2.25 10.49 0.30
CA VAL A 100 -3.35 11.45 0.56
C VAL A 100 -3.13 12.74 -0.23
N GLU A 101 -1.92 13.30 -0.22
CA GLU A 101 -1.59 14.53 -0.94
C GLU A 101 -1.64 14.37 -2.47
N GLU A 102 -1.22 13.23 -2.98
CA GLU A 102 -1.36 12.93 -4.42
C GLU A 102 -2.83 12.93 -4.85
N ARG A 103 -3.73 12.36 -4.03
CA ARG A 103 -5.17 12.34 -4.31
C ARG A 103 -5.84 13.68 -4.13
N ARG A 104 -5.30 14.55 -3.28
CA ARG A 104 -5.77 15.93 -3.13
C ARG A 104 -5.64 16.74 -4.42
N LYS A 105 -4.63 16.45 -5.24
CA LYS A 105 -4.36 17.15 -6.50
C LYS A 105 -5.39 16.83 -7.59
N ASN A 106 -6.19 15.76 -7.41
CA ASN A 106 -7.23 15.39 -8.37
C ASN A 106 -8.56 16.10 -8.03
N PRO A 107 -8.99 17.12 -8.81
CA PRO A 107 -10.18 17.89 -8.52
C PRO A 107 -11.48 17.09 -8.67
N GLU A 108 -11.48 16.03 -9.49
CA GLU A 108 -12.66 15.21 -9.75
C GLU A 108 -12.99 14.22 -8.61
N SER A 109 -12.11 14.06 -7.64
CA SER A 109 -12.21 13.02 -6.61
C SER A 109 -12.20 13.55 -5.17
N GLN A 110 -12.82 14.70 -4.92
CA GLN A 110 -12.80 15.35 -3.59
C GLN A 110 -13.43 14.47 -2.49
N GLY A 111 -14.53 13.76 -2.78
CA GLY A 111 -15.13 12.81 -1.83
C GLY A 111 -14.21 11.65 -1.49
N ASN A 112 -13.48 11.13 -2.48
CA ASN A 112 -12.51 10.07 -2.28
C ASN A 112 -11.32 10.56 -1.43
N TRP A 113 -10.78 11.76 -1.73
CA TRP A 113 -9.74 12.38 -0.90
C TRP A 113 -10.18 12.58 0.55
N GLY A 114 -11.43 13.03 0.78
CA GLY A 114 -12.00 13.18 2.12
C GLY A 114 -11.96 11.87 2.92
N ASN A 115 -12.28 10.74 2.29
CA ASN A 115 -12.20 9.42 2.91
C ASN A 115 -10.76 9.01 3.23
N TRP A 116 -9.80 9.27 2.35
CA TRP A 116 -8.37 9.02 2.60
C TRP A 116 -7.85 9.83 3.79
N ARG A 117 -8.19 11.12 3.84
CA ARG A 117 -7.83 12.01 4.95
C ARG A 117 -8.46 11.58 6.28
N SER A 118 -9.71 11.13 6.25
CA SER A 118 -10.38 10.64 7.45
C SER A 118 -9.74 9.33 7.94
N CYS A 119 -9.42 8.41 7.04
CA CYS A 119 -8.70 7.19 7.39
C CYS A 119 -7.33 7.49 8.00
N LEU A 120 -6.58 8.47 7.45
CA LEU A 120 -5.27 8.89 7.99
C LEU A 120 -5.38 9.28 9.46
N ARG A 121 -6.39 10.05 9.87
CA ARG A 121 -6.57 10.44 11.28
C ARG A 121 -6.74 9.23 12.19
N TYR A 122 -7.49 8.21 11.77
CA TYR A 122 -7.65 7.00 12.55
C TYR A 122 -6.37 6.17 12.60
N LEU A 123 -5.58 6.18 11.54
CA LEU A 123 -4.25 5.56 11.52
C LEU A 123 -3.28 6.29 12.46
N GLU A 124 -3.30 7.62 12.50
CA GLU A 124 -2.48 8.45 13.42
C GLU A 124 -2.84 8.25 14.91
N ILE A 125 -4.06 7.80 15.20
CA ILE A 125 -4.45 7.41 16.57
C ILE A 125 -4.04 5.96 16.85
N TYR A 126 -4.08 5.09 15.84
CA TYR A 126 -3.85 3.65 15.99
C TYR A 126 -2.39 3.27 16.08
N CYS A 127 -1.50 3.95 15.35
CA CYS A 127 -0.09 3.62 15.30
C CYS A 127 0.81 4.86 15.41
N ASP A 128 2.07 4.63 15.78
CA ASP A 128 3.07 5.66 15.96
C ASP A 128 3.65 6.17 14.63
N GLU A 129 4.17 7.42 14.65
CA GLU A 129 4.90 8.04 13.54
C GLU A 129 6.11 7.20 13.08
N LYS A 130 6.71 6.44 13.99
CA LYS A 130 7.88 5.59 13.72
C LYS A 130 7.52 4.22 13.16
N THR A 131 6.24 3.86 13.13
CA THR A 131 5.78 2.58 12.58
C THR A 131 6.24 2.43 11.12
N THR A 132 6.94 1.35 10.84
CA THR A 132 7.47 1.03 9.51
C THR A 132 6.61 -0.01 8.80
N PHE A 133 6.77 -0.17 7.49
CA PHE A 133 6.08 -1.23 6.74
C PHE A 133 6.45 -2.64 7.22
N ARG A 134 7.58 -2.83 7.88
CA ARG A 134 7.97 -4.10 8.51
C ARG A 134 7.00 -4.52 9.61
N GLU A 135 6.40 -3.55 10.29
CA GLU A 135 5.45 -3.76 11.39
C GLU A 135 4.00 -3.87 10.90
N VAL A 136 3.74 -3.54 9.62
CA VAL A 136 2.41 -3.69 8.99
C VAL A 136 2.17 -5.17 8.64
N THR A 137 1.97 -5.97 9.67
CA THR A 137 1.70 -7.42 9.60
C THR A 137 0.20 -7.71 9.45
N PRO A 138 -0.21 -8.96 9.19
CA PRO A 138 -1.62 -9.36 9.22
C PRO A 138 -2.31 -9.03 10.56
N GLU A 139 -1.58 -9.16 11.69
CA GLU A 139 -2.07 -8.83 13.02
C GLU A 139 -2.31 -7.33 13.17
N PHE A 140 -1.41 -6.48 12.64
CA PHE A 140 -1.60 -5.03 12.60
C PHE A 140 -2.89 -4.65 11.86
N ILE A 141 -3.14 -5.28 10.71
CA ILE A 141 -4.32 -5.00 9.88
C ILE A 141 -5.60 -5.45 10.56
N THR A 142 -5.58 -6.62 11.20
CA THR A 142 -6.71 -7.15 11.96
C THR A 142 -6.98 -6.27 13.19
N GLY A 143 -5.93 -5.86 13.90
CA GLY A 143 -6.04 -4.93 15.02
C GLY A 143 -6.62 -3.57 14.61
N PHE A 144 -6.24 -3.03 13.44
CA PHE A 144 -6.87 -1.82 12.92
C PHE A 144 -8.36 -2.01 12.59
N LYS A 145 -8.74 -3.18 12.09
CA LYS A 145 -10.16 -3.53 11.86
C LYS A 145 -10.96 -3.54 13.17
N GLU A 146 -10.40 -4.12 14.23
CA GLU A 146 -10.99 -4.11 15.56
C GLU A 146 -11.04 -2.70 16.17
N PHE A 147 -9.96 -1.94 16.01
CA PHE A 147 -9.92 -0.53 16.42
C PHE A 147 -11.05 0.28 15.77
N LEU A 148 -11.31 0.15 14.46
CA LEU A 148 -12.41 0.82 13.76
C LEU A 148 -13.80 0.41 14.29
N ASN A 149 -13.93 -0.78 14.89
CA ASN A 149 -15.18 -1.21 15.51
C ASN A 149 -15.45 -0.50 16.84
N ASN A 150 -14.40 -0.21 17.58
CA ASN A 150 -14.47 0.24 18.97
C ASN A 150 -14.21 1.75 19.14
N VAL A 151 -13.63 2.40 18.13
CA VAL A 151 -13.28 3.82 18.21
C VAL A 151 -14.53 4.70 18.17
N GLU A 152 -14.52 5.71 19.03
CA GLU A 152 -15.55 6.76 19.00
C GLU A 152 -15.35 7.66 17.76
N LYS A 153 -16.47 8.18 17.26
CA LYS A 153 -16.45 9.09 16.12
C LYS A 153 -15.74 10.39 16.52
N ASP A 154 -14.72 10.77 15.76
CA ASP A 154 -14.04 12.06 15.93
C ASP A 154 -15.02 13.22 15.68
N THR A 155 -15.52 13.79 16.78
CA THR A 155 -16.50 14.88 16.76
C THR A 155 -15.86 16.26 16.76
N HIS A 156 -14.52 16.37 16.83
CA HIS A 156 -13.79 17.64 17.06
C HIS A 156 -13.92 18.68 15.93
N LYS A 157 -14.62 18.39 14.84
CA LYS A 157 -14.73 19.32 13.69
C LYS A 157 -16.15 19.61 13.21
N ARG A 158 -17.17 19.34 14.02
CA ARG A 158 -18.51 19.81 13.69
C ARG A 158 -18.71 21.25 14.13
N VAL A 159 -18.74 22.15 13.16
CA VAL A 159 -19.23 23.51 13.33
C VAL A 159 -20.77 23.42 13.20
N GLY A 160 -21.50 23.50 14.31
CA GLY A 160 -22.96 23.52 14.34
C GLY A 160 -23.58 22.63 15.44
N PRO A 161 -24.87 22.88 15.77
CA PRO A 161 -25.56 22.10 16.81
C PRO A 161 -25.70 20.62 16.40
N ARG A 162 -25.53 19.74 17.39
CA ARG A 162 -25.76 18.29 17.23
C ARG A 162 -27.22 18.04 16.86
N ARG A 163 -27.47 17.29 15.78
CA ARG A 163 -28.83 16.84 15.48
C ARG A 163 -29.20 15.69 16.43
N GLU A 164 -30.44 15.63 16.89
CA GLU A 164 -30.97 14.57 17.79
C GLU A 164 -30.68 13.13 17.33
N ARG A 165 -30.47 12.93 16.01
CA ARG A 165 -30.10 11.62 15.41
C ARG A 165 -28.64 11.19 15.64
N ASP A 166 -27.81 12.03 16.21
CA ASP A 166 -26.36 11.76 16.41
C ASP A 166 -26.07 11.12 17.78
N THR A 167 -26.95 10.26 18.26
CA THR A 167 -26.75 9.52 19.53
C THR A 167 -25.71 8.41 19.42
N PHE A 168 -25.43 7.91 18.20
CA PHE A 168 -24.42 6.88 17.98
C PHE A 168 -23.04 7.51 17.90
N GLN A 169 -22.16 7.21 18.87
CA GLN A 169 -20.81 7.78 18.98
C GLN A 169 -19.80 7.03 18.10
N GLY A 170 -20.06 5.79 17.72
CA GLY A 170 -19.18 4.96 16.90
C GLY A 170 -19.19 5.32 15.40
N LEU A 171 -18.33 4.64 14.65
CA LEU A 171 -18.30 4.75 13.20
C LEU A 171 -19.48 3.97 12.58
N SER A 172 -20.12 4.58 11.56
CA SER A 172 -21.12 3.83 10.77
C SER A 172 -20.43 2.69 10.00
N GLN A 173 -21.18 1.63 9.70
CA GLN A 173 -20.66 0.47 8.99
C GLN A 173 -19.99 0.86 7.66
N ASN A 174 -20.63 1.69 6.86
CA ASN A 174 -20.09 2.13 5.58
C ASN A 174 -18.85 3.03 5.72
N SER A 175 -18.68 3.75 6.85
CA SER A 175 -17.44 4.47 7.16
C SER A 175 -16.31 3.50 7.45
N LYS A 176 -16.55 2.42 8.22
CA LYS A 176 -15.58 1.36 8.49
C LYS A 176 -15.13 0.68 7.20
N VAL A 177 -16.08 0.32 6.32
CA VAL A 177 -15.79 -0.23 4.98
C VAL A 177 -14.89 0.72 4.20
N SER A 178 -15.27 2.00 4.14
CA SER A 178 -14.51 3.00 3.38
C SER A 178 -13.09 3.13 3.89
N TYR A 179 -12.87 3.30 5.20
CA TYR A 179 -11.54 3.50 5.77
C TYR A 179 -10.67 2.26 5.66
N PHE A 180 -11.22 1.08 5.93
CA PHE A 180 -10.50 -0.16 5.76
C PHE A 180 -10.08 -0.41 4.30
N ASN A 181 -10.94 -0.08 3.34
CA ASN A 181 -10.60 -0.16 1.91
C ASN A 181 -9.49 0.83 1.52
N LYS A 182 -9.34 1.99 2.19
CA LYS A 182 -8.23 2.92 1.96
C LYS A 182 -6.91 2.36 2.52
N LEU A 183 -6.93 1.70 3.69
CA LEU A 183 -5.78 0.97 4.19
C LEU A 183 -5.36 -0.14 3.22
N ARG A 184 -6.31 -0.96 2.77
CA ARG A 184 -6.04 -2.04 1.78
C ARG A 184 -5.42 -1.50 0.49
N ALA A 185 -5.95 -0.39 -0.03
CA ALA A 185 -5.40 0.23 -1.23
C ALA A 185 -3.97 0.75 -1.03
N CYS A 186 -3.66 1.31 0.15
CA CYS A 186 -2.30 1.73 0.49
C CYS A 186 -1.32 0.55 0.54
N ILE A 187 -1.70 -0.54 1.19
CA ILE A 187 -0.85 -1.74 1.31
C ILE A 187 -0.64 -2.41 -0.05
N ASN A 188 -1.66 -2.50 -0.90
CA ASN A 188 -1.54 -3.01 -2.26
C ASN A 188 -0.56 -2.15 -3.08
N GLN A 189 -0.68 -0.82 -3.01
CA GLN A 189 0.24 0.09 -3.70
C GLN A 189 1.68 -0.09 -3.19
N ALA A 190 1.88 -0.22 -1.88
CA ALA A 190 3.20 -0.47 -1.30
C ALA A 190 3.80 -1.81 -1.76
N TYR A 191 2.97 -2.82 -2.01
CA TYR A 191 3.40 -4.08 -2.59
C TYR A 191 3.78 -3.93 -4.07
N ASP A 192 3.00 -3.19 -4.85
CA ASP A 192 3.28 -2.89 -6.26
C ASP A 192 4.53 -2.01 -6.42
N ASP A 193 4.72 -1.04 -5.53
CA ASP A 193 5.92 -0.19 -5.43
C ASP A 193 7.15 -0.94 -4.87
N GLN A 194 6.97 -2.23 -4.51
CA GLN A 194 8.04 -3.09 -4.00
C GLN A 194 8.67 -2.58 -2.69
N ILE A 195 7.88 -1.93 -1.87
CA ILE A 195 8.25 -1.53 -0.50
C ILE A 195 8.20 -2.75 0.41
N ILE A 196 7.17 -3.60 0.26
CA ILE A 196 7.00 -4.85 1.01
C ILE A 196 7.14 -6.08 0.10
N PRO A 197 7.79 -7.16 0.57
CA PRO A 197 8.02 -8.37 -0.22
C PRO A 197 6.80 -9.27 -0.37
N VAL A 198 5.91 -9.22 0.61
CA VAL A 198 4.70 -10.05 0.69
C VAL A 198 3.53 -9.16 1.04
N ASN A 199 2.40 -9.38 0.39
CA ASN A 199 1.18 -8.63 0.71
C ASN A 199 0.52 -9.21 1.97
N PRO A 200 0.48 -8.46 3.09
CA PRO A 200 -0.07 -8.93 4.37
C PRO A 200 -1.60 -9.00 4.40
N LEU A 201 -2.28 -8.52 3.36
CA LEU A 201 -3.75 -8.58 3.22
C LEU A 201 -4.27 -9.96 2.85
N ARG A 202 -3.39 -10.90 2.54
CA ARG A 202 -3.79 -12.22 2.06
C ARG A 202 -4.57 -12.97 3.13
N GLY A 203 -5.81 -13.32 2.84
CA GLY A 203 -6.70 -14.02 3.78
C GLY A 203 -7.46 -13.11 4.76
N ILE A 204 -7.27 -11.77 4.69
CA ILE A 204 -8.01 -10.84 5.54
C ILE A 204 -9.24 -10.32 4.80
N GLU A 205 -10.42 -10.68 5.33
CA GLU A 205 -11.69 -10.17 4.82
C GLU A 205 -11.94 -8.73 5.27
N GLY A 206 -12.51 -7.92 4.35
CA GLY A 206 -12.98 -6.57 4.64
C GLY A 206 -14.23 -6.55 5.51
N PHE A 207 -14.74 -5.34 5.76
CA PHE A 207 -16.09 -5.17 6.31
C PHE A 207 -17.13 -5.43 5.23
N LYS A 208 -18.28 -5.97 5.61
CA LYS A 208 -19.46 -6.05 4.73
C LYS A 208 -20.15 -4.70 4.69
N GLU A 209 -20.57 -4.29 3.51
CA GLU A 209 -21.37 -3.08 3.32
C GLU A 209 -22.77 -3.27 3.91
N GLU A 210 -23.33 -2.19 4.42
CA GLU A 210 -24.72 -2.13 4.87
C GLU A 210 -25.53 -1.36 3.85
N GLU A 211 -26.64 -1.95 3.40
CA GLU A 211 -27.58 -1.26 2.53
C GLU A 211 -28.27 -0.15 3.32
N VAL A 212 -28.05 1.09 2.92
CA VAL A 212 -28.73 2.25 3.48
C VAL A 212 -30.02 2.43 2.72
N LYS A 213 -31.17 2.16 3.37
CA LYS A 213 -32.46 2.56 2.84
C LYS A 213 -32.49 4.09 2.79
N ARG A 214 -32.60 4.61 1.59
CA ARG A 214 -32.77 6.04 1.34
C ARG A 214 -34.25 6.31 1.17
N ASP A 215 -34.79 7.17 2.01
CA ASP A 215 -36.13 7.70 1.81
C ASP A 215 -36.04 8.72 0.67
N TYR A 216 -36.82 8.50 -0.35
CA TYR A 216 -36.96 9.43 -1.47
C TYR A 216 -38.25 10.20 -1.32
N LEU A 217 -38.20 11.50 -1.55
CA LEU A 217 -39.39 12.30 -1.65
C LEU A 217 -40.17 11.89 -2.91
N THR A 218 -41.45 11.65 -2.76
CA THR A 218 -42.34 11.45 -3.90
C THR A 218 -42.48 12.75 -4.70
N LEU A 219 -42.88 12.66 -5.96
CA LEU A 219 -43.07 13.83 -6.81
C LEU A 219 -44.04 14.83 -6.19
N ASP A 220 -45.09 14.34 -5.49
CA ASP A 220 -46.08 15.17 -4.82
C ASP A 220 -45.52 15.87 -3.58
N GLU A 221 -44.64 15.23 -2.83
CA GLU A 221 -43.94 15.86 -1.71
C GLU A 221 -42.98 16.94 -2.21
N VAL A 222 -42.25 16.71 -3.32
CA VAL A 222 -41.40 17.72 -3.95
C VAL A 222 -42.24 18.91 -4.42
N LYS A 223 -43.40 18.69 -5.05
CA LYS A 223 -44.36 19.75 -5.45
C LYS A 223 -44.83 20.54 -4.26
N LYS A 224 -45.23 19.89 -3.17
CA LYS A 224 -45.69 20.54 -1.93
C LYS A 224 -44.57 21.38 -1.29
N LEU A 225 -43.32 20.91 -1.31
CA LEU A 225 -42.17 21.68 -0.84
C LEU A 225 -41.89 22.90 -1.72
N ALA A 226 -41.91 22.73 -3.04
CA ALA A 226 -41.77 23.82 -3.99
C ALA A 226 -42.83 24.90 -3.80
N ALA A 227 -44.11 24.52 -3.64
CA ALA A 227 -45.19 25.44 -3.41
C ALA A 227 -45.07 26.22 -2.08
N LYS A 228 -44.46 25.63 -1.03
CA LYS A 228 -44.17 26.32 0.23
C LYS A 228 -42.98 27.28 0.14
N LEU A 229 -41.98 26.97 -0.68
CA LEU A 229 -40.79 27.79 -0.84
C LEU A 229 -41.06 29.00 -1.76
N PHE A 230 -42.00 28.90 -2.68
CA PHE A 230 -42.36 29.96 -3.62
C PHE A 230 -43.66 30.70 -3.20
N VAL A 231 -44.01 30.78 -1.90
CA VAL A 231 -44.97 31.77 -1.44
C VAL A 231 -44.34 33.15 -1.67
N PRO A 232 -44.84 33.98 -2.60
CA PRO A 232 -44.33 35.32 -2.79
C PRO A 232 -44.48 36.04 -1.47
N LEU A 233 -43.39 36.63 -0.93
CA LEU A 233 -43.45 37.61 0.13
C LEU A 233 -44.33 38.75 -0.40
N SER A 234 -45.63 38.75 -0.03
CA SER A 234 -46.49 39.91 -0.29
C SER A 234 -45.87 41.09 0.43
N TRP A 235 -45.42 42.06 -0.33
CA TRP A 235 -45.01 43.36 0.16
C TRP A 235 -46.24 44.00 0.77
N SER A 236 -46.45 43.79 2.06
CA SER A 236 -47.40 44.54 2.83
C SER A 236 -46.83 45.95 2.91
N SER A 237 -47.48 46.83 2.18
CA SER A 237 -47.39 48.27 2.19
C SER A 237 -47.03 48.81 3.57
N VAL A 238 -45.80 49.32 3.71
CA VAL A 238 -45.52 50.32 4.75
C VAL A 238 -46.10 51.63 4.25
N LEU A 239 -47.34 51.88 4.61
CA LEU A 239 -47.93 53.17 4.52
C LEU A 239 -47.20 54.10 5.51
N PHE A 240 -46.41 55.02 5.00
CA PHE A 240 -46.01 56.24 5.71
C PHE A 240 -47.28 57.07 5.93
N HIS A 241 -47.64 57.27 7.18
CA HIS A 241 -48.51 58.39 7.60
C HIS A 241 -47.64 59.40 8.33
N GLY A 242 -47.66 60.64 7.77
CA GLY A 242 -47.58 61.91 8.42
C GLY A 242 -46.24 62.41 8.88
#